data_6dcc83befa835541bdcee65b39959165
#
_entry.id   6dcc83befa835541bdcee65b39959165
#
_cell.length_a   1.000
_cell.length_b   1.000
_cell.length_c   1.000
_cell.angle_alpha   90.00
_cell.angle_beta   90.00
_cell.angle_gamma   90.00
#
_symmetry.space_group_name_H-M   'P 1'
#
loop_
_entity.id
_entity.type
_entity.pdbx_description
1 polymer ?
#
loop_
_entity_poly.entity_id
_entity_poly.type
_entity_poly.pdbx_seq_one_letter_code
_entity_poly.pdbx_strand_id
1 'polypeptide(L)'
;MSKLAQRQKIRYRIRKKVQGTASKPRLSVFRSNAEIYCQLIDDVNGLTLAASSSAEKDIAAQKVVKIEKAKLAGQSIAKKAAALSITTCVFDRGGNLYHGRIKAVAEGAREGGLQF
;
A
#
# COMPACT_ATOMS: atom_id res chain seq x y z
N MET A 1 -20.15 -19.58 2.56
CA MET A 1 -19.69 -18.36 1.83
C MET A 1 -18.32 -18.63 1.24
N SER A 2 -18.08 -18.24 -0.01
CA SER A 2 -16.78 -18.42 -0.68
C SER A 2 -15.72 -17.52 -0.07
N LYS A 3 -14.45 -17.89 -0.23
CA LYS A 3 -13.33 -17.06 0.22
C LYS A 3 -13.36 -15.67 -0.44
N LEU A 4 -13.74 -15.61 -1.72
CA LEU A 4 -13.85 -14.35 -2.46
C LEU A 4 -14.94 -13.45 -1.85
N ALA A 5 -16.12 -14.00 -1.55
CA ALA A 5 -17.20 -13.25 -0.94
C ALA A 5 -16.84 -12.74 0.46
N GLN A 6 -16.12 -13.55 1.26
CA GLN A 6 -15.64 -13.14 2.58
C GLN A 6 -14.64 -11.99 2.47
N ARG A 7 -13.71 -12.09 1.51
CA ARG A 7 -12.71 -11.03 1.27
C ARG A 7 -13.35 -9.72 0.83
N GLN A 8 -14.38 -9.79 -0.03
CA GLN A 8 -15.13 -8.61 -0.46
C GLN A 8 -15.85 -7.94 0.71
N LYS A 9 -16.46 -8.73 1.62
CA LYS A 9 -17.11 -8.18 2.82
C LYS A 9 -16.12 -7.47 3.73
N ILE A 10 -14.94 -8.06 3.94
CA ILE A 10 -13.89 -7.45 4.76
C ILE A 10 -13.42 -6.14 4.13
N ARG A 11 -13.18 -6.12 2.82
CA ARG A 11 -12.77 -4.94 2.07
C ARG A 11 -13.80 -3.82 2.18
N TYR A 12 -15.08 -4.14 2.02
CA TYR A 12 -16.17 -3.19 2.12
C TYR A 12 -16.24 -2.58 3.53
N ARG A 13 -16.09 -3.41 4.56
CA ARG A 13 -16.10 -2.99 5.95
C ARG A 13 -14.93 -2.05 6.28
N ILE A 14 -13.75 -2.34 5.76
CA ILE A 14 -12.56 -1.51 5.93
C ILE A 14 -12.78 -0.14 5.26
N ARG A 15 -13.30 -0.10 4.05
CA ARG A 15 -13.51 1.15 3.29
C ARG A 15 -14.54 2.07 3.91
N LYS A 16 -15.47 1.56 4.69
CA LYS A 16 -16.39 2.40 5.45
C LYS A 16 -15.67 3.24 6.50
N LYS A 17 -14.56 2.74 7.04
CA LYS A 17 -13.77 3.40 8.08
C LYS A 17 -12.56 4.13 7.54
N VAL A 18 -12.10 3.75 6.34
CA VAL A 18 -10.87 4.24 5.74
C VAL A 18 -11.20 4.96 4.44
N GLN A 19 -11.09 6.28 4.47
CA GLN A 19 -11.30 7.11 3.29
C GLN A 19 -10.12 8.07 3.17
N GLY A 20 -9.49 8.10 1.97
CA GLY A 20 -8.36 8.97 1.70
C GLY A 20 -8.77 10.34 1.24
N THR A 21 -7.99 11.35 1.62
CA THR A 21 -8.12 12.73 1.14
C THR A 21 -6.80 13.18 0.53
N ALA A 22 -6.74 14.38 -0.05
CA ALA A 22 -5.51 14.90 -0.63
C ALA A 22 -4.41 15.09 0.44
N SER A 23 -4.79 15.52 1.66
CA SER A 23 -3.84 15.74 2.76
C SER A 23 -3.51 14.47 3.53
N LYS A 24 -4.40 13.50 3.54
CA LYS A 24 -4.23 12.21 4.20
C LYS A 24 -4.77 11.11 3.30
N PRO A 25 -4.03 10.76 2.24
CA PRO A 25 -4.51 9.79 1.26
C PRO A 25 -4.60 8.38 1.83
N ARG A 26 -5.34 7.53 1.15
CA ARG A 26 -5.46 6.12 1.49
C ARG A 26 -4.31 5.34 0.84
N LEU A 27 -3.48 4.71 1.66
CA LEU A 27 -2.44 3.81 1.18
C LEU A 27 -3.07 2.44 0.93
N SER A 28 -3.42 2.18 -0.32
CA SER A 28 -4.02 0.92 -0.74
C SER A 28 -2.93 -0.05 -1.14
N VAL A 29 -2.96 -1.25 -0.55
CA VAL A 29 -1.99 -2.31 -0.83
C VAL A 29 -2.74 -3.54 -1.33
N PHE A 30 -2.33 -4.07 -2.47
CA PHE A 30 -2.84 -5.33 -2.97
C PHE A 30 -1.71 -6.17 -3.54
N ARG A 31 -1.92 -7.47 -3.61
CA ARG A 31 -0.89 -8.41 -4.06
C ARG A 31 -1.45 -9.40 -5.09
N SER A 32 -0.59 -9.74 -6.05
CA SER A 32 -0.75 -10.92 -6.89
C SER A 32 0.19 -12.02 -6.38
N ASN A 33 0.20 -13.18 -7.02
CA ASN A 33 1.12 -14.25 -6.64
C ASN A 33 2.59 -13.85 -6.79
N ALA A 34 2.91 -13.04 -7.80
CA ALA A 34 4.28 -12.66 -8.11
C ALA A 34 4.69 -11.32 -7.47
N GLU A 35 3.79 -10.34 -7.46
CA GLU A 35 4.13 -8.95 -7.13
C GLU A 35 3.20 -8.35 -6.09
N ILE A 36 3.66 -7.27 -5.46
CA ILE A 36 2.85 -6.48 -4.56
C ILE A 36 2.81 -5.03 -5.08
N TYR A 37 1.66 -4.38 -4.92
CA TYR A 37 1.40 -3.04 -5.42
C TYR A 37 0.87 -2.16 -4.31
N CYS A 38 1.26 -0.90 -4.31
CA CYS A 38 0.73 0.09 -3.38
C CYS A 38 0.46 1.41 -4.08
N GLN A 39 -0.60 2.10 -3.64
CA GLN A 39 -1.04 3.36 -4.21
C GLN A 39 -1.49 4.30 -3.10
N LEU A 40 -1.20 5.59 -3.26
CA LEU A 40 -1.77 6.64 -2.43
C LEU A 40 -2.92 7.26 -3.20
N ILE A 41 -4.14 7.15 -2.65
CA ILE A 41 -5.38 7.51 -3.34
C ILE A 41 -6.13 8.60 -2.58
N ASP A 42 -6.52 9.64 -3.30
CA ASP A 42 -7.45 10.65 -2.84
C ASP A 42 -8.86 10.22 -3.28
N ASP A 43 -9.64 9.67 -2.34
CA ASP A 43 -10.98 9.16 -2.65
C ASP A 43 -12.00 10.28 -2.91
N VAL A 44 -11.75 11.47 -2.40
CA VAL A 44 -12.65 12.62 -2.60
C VAL A 44 -12.66 13.05 -4.07
N ASN A 45 -11.46 13.11 -4.68
CA ASN A 45 -11.31 13.53 -6.08
C ASN A 45 -11.12 12.37 -7.05
N GLY A 46 -11.05 11.15 -6.56
CA GLY A 46 -10.85 9.95 -7.37
C GLY A 46 -9.49 9.90 -8.06
N LEU A 47 -8.44 10.42 -7.42
CA LEU A 47 -7.10 10.51 -8.00
C LEU A 47 -6.12 9.59 -7.29
N THR A 48 -5.25 8.92 -8.06
CA THR A 48 -4.08 8.22 -7.55
C THR A 48 -2.91 9.20 -7.54
N LEU A 49 -2.46 9.56 -6.34
CA LEU A 49 -1.41 10.56 -6.15
C LEU A 49 -0.01 10.01 -6.37
N ALA A 50 0.23 8.77 -6.00
CA ALA A 50 1.49 8.07 -6.17
C ALA A 50 1.25 6.57 -6.21
N ALA A 51 2.13 5.84 -6.87
CA ALA A 51 2.07 4.38 -6.97
C ALA A 51 3.47 3.78 -6.95
N SER A 52 3.59 2.60 -6.38
CA SER A 52 4.83 1.82 -6.34
C SER A 52 4.50 0.34 -6.38
N SER A 53 5.49 -0.48 -6.76
CA SER A 53 5.32 -1.92 -6.75
C SER A 53 6.68 -2.62 -6.63
N SER A 54 6.67 -3.91 -6.27
CA SER A 54 7.86 -4.75 -6.28
C SER A 54 8.34 -5.06 -7.71
N ALA A 55 7.53 -4.75 -8.72
CA ALA A 55 7.89 -4.91 -10.13
C ALA A 55 8.75 -3.77 -10.69
N GLU A 56 8.96 -2.69 -9.94
CA GLU A 56 9.82 -1.59 -10.36
C GLU A 56 11.25 -2.11 -10.61
N LYS A 57 11.91 -1.59 -11.66
CA LYS A 57 13.22 -2.08 -12.08
C LYS A 57 14.24 -2.12 -10.95
N ASP A 58 14.30 -1.08 -10.13
CA ASP A 58 15.26 -0.98 -9.04
C ASP A 58 15.03 -2.03 -7.97
N ILE A 59 13.78 -2.42 -7.76
CA ILE A 59 13.38 -3.41 -6.75
C ILE A 59 13.46 -4.81 -7.34
N ALA A 60 12.93 -5.01 -8.54
CA ALA A 60 12.90 -6.32 -9.21
C ALA A 60 14.31 -6.85 -9.49
N ALA A 61 15.27 -5.96 -9.75
CA ALA A 61 16.66 -6.34 -10.02
C ALA A 61 17.40 -6.84 -8.78
N GLN A 62 16.91 -6.56 -7.57
CA GLN A 62 17.56 -6.99 -6.35
C GLN A 62 17.29 -8.47 -6.07
N LYS A 63 18.32 -9.21 -5.72
CA LYS A 63 18.24 -10.65 -5.43
C LYS A 63 17.85 -10.86 -3.97
N VAL A 64 16.64 -10.48 -3.62
CA VAL A 64 16.12 -10.61 -2.26
C VAL A 64 14.76 -11.31 -2.29
N VAL A 65 14.34 -11.82 -1.12
CA VAL A 65 13.06 -12.53 -1.00
C VAL A 65 11.87 -11.57 -1.17
N LYS A 66 10.68 -12.13 -1.41
CA LYS A 66 9.47 -11.35 -1.69
C LYS A 66 9.12 -10.36 -0.58
N ILE A 67 9.33 -10.74 0.69
CA ILE A 67 9.06 -9.85 1.84
C ILE A 67 9.97 -8.63 1.80
N GLU A 68 11.24 -8.80 1.46
CA GLU A 68 12.18 -7.70 1.33
C GLU A 68 11.80 -6.77 0.17
N LYS A 69 11.37 -7.34 -0.96
CA LYS A 69 10.87 -6.54 -2.10
C LYS A 69 9.64 -5.73 -1.74
N ALA A 70 8.74 -6.30 -0.94
CA ALA A 70 7.55 -5.60 -0.44
C ALA A 70 7.94 -4.42 0.43
N LYS A 71 8.92 -4.59 1.31
CA LYS A 71 9.44 -3.51 2.15
C LYS A 71 10.05 -2.39 1.30
N LEU A 72 10.80 -2.74 0.26
CA LEU A 72 11.38 -1.77 -0.67
C LEU A 72 10.29 -1.00 -1.43
N ALA A 73 9.20 -1.67 -1.81
CA ALA A 73 8.05 -1.01 -2.43
C ALA A 73 7.41 0.00 -1.47
N GLY A 74 7.30 -0.34 -0.19
CA GLY A 74 6.83 0.58 0.85
C GLY A 74 7.74 1.81 1.00
N GLN A 75 9.04 1.59 1.02
CA GLN A 75 10.01 2.70 1.07
C GLN A 75 9.91 3.58 -0.18
N SER A 76 9.71 2.98 -1.35
CA SER A 76 9.55 3.72 -2.61
C SER A 76 8.32 4.61 -2.60
N ILE A 77 7.16 4.10 -2.14
CA ILE A 77 5.93 4.91 -2.06
C ILE A 77 6.11 6.07 -1.06
N ALA A 78 6.83 5.84 0.03
CA ALA A 78 7.11 6.88 1.01
C ALA A 78 7.99 7.99 0.42
N LYS A 79 8.98 7.66 -0.39
CA LYS A 79 9.80 8.65 -1.11
C LYS A 79 8.96 9.48 -2.06
N LYS A 80 8.06 8.84 -2.80
CA LYS A 80 7.17 9.53 -3.74
C LYS A 80 6.21 10.46 -2.99
N ALA A 81 5.71 10.01 -1.82
CA ALA A 81 4.87 10.83 -0.97
C ALA A 81 5.63 12.06 -0.45
N ALA A 82 6.87 11.90 0.00
CA ALA A 82 7.69 13.00 0.47
C ALA A 82 7.91 14.05 -0.62
N ALA A 83 8.13 13.62 -1.87
CA ALA A 83 8.26 14.51 -3.01
C ALA A 83 6.99 15.33 -3.27
N LEU A 84 5.83 14.83 -2.84
CA LEU A 84 4.53 15.50 -2.94
C LEU A 84 4.14 16.21 -1.64
N SER A 85 5.04 16.27 -0.67
CA SER A 85 4.81 16.84 0.66
C SER A 85 3.71 16.12 1.44
N ILE A 86 3.50 14.83 1.18
CA ILE A 86 2.55 13.98 1.90
C ILE A 86 3.32 13.27 3.01
N THR A 87 2.91 13.49 4.28
CA THR A 87 3.57 12.90 5.45
C THR A 87 2.69 11.92 6.21
N THR A 88 1.38 11.96 6.00
CA THR A 88 0.41 11.09 6.67
C THR A 88 -0.47 10.37 5.67
N CYS A 89 -0.92 9.18 6.03
CA CYS A 89 -1.87 8.42 5.23
C CYS A 89 -2.72 7.53 6.13
N VAL A 90 -3.78 6.95 5.57
CA VAL A 90 -4.56 5.89 6.22
C VAL A 90 -4.27 4.58 5.49
N PHE A 91 -4.04 3.50 6.23
CA PHE A 91 -3.63 2.23 5.65
C PHE A 91 -4.85 1.38 5.32
N ASP A 92 -4.92 0.93 4.05
CA ASP A 92 -5.96 0.02 3.55
C ASP A 92 -5.28 -1.28 3.09
N ARG A 93 -5.46 -2.34 3.86
CA ARG A 93 -4.88 -3.66 3.55
C ARG A 93 -5.65 -4.44 2.48
N GLY A 94 -6.71 -3.86 1.89
CA GLY A 94 -7.45 -4.47 0.79
C GLY A 94 -8.14 -5.78 1.10
N GLY A 95 -8.55 -6.00 2.36
CA GLY A 95 -9.18 -7.24 2.80
C GLY A 95 -8.19 -8.37 3.09
N ASN A 96 -6.89 -8.16 2.92
CA ASN A 96 -5.85 -9.13 3.27
C ASN A 96 -5.51 -9.03 4.76
N LEU A 97 -4.99 -10.12 5.33
CA LEU A 97 -4.47 -10.09 6.70
C LEU A 97 -3.24 -9.19 6.77
N TYR A 98 -3.11 -8.48 7.90
CA TYR A 98 -1.92 -7.67 8.18
C TYR A 98 -0.75 -8.58 8.56
N HIS A 99 -0.17 -9.22 7.55
CA HIS A 99 0.84 -10.25 7.73
C HIS A 99 1.72 -10.36 6.47
N GLY A 100 2.92 -10.88 6.62
CA GLY A 100 3.82 -11.15 5.51
C GLY A 100 4.13 -9.92 4.66
N ARG A 101 3.90 -10.00 3.36
CA ARG A 101 4.21 -8.92 2.41
C ARG A 101 3.42 -7.64 2.69
N ILE A 102 2.17 -7.76 3.12
CA ILE A 102 1.33 -6.59 3.44
C ILE A 102 1.94 -5.81 4.62
N LYS A 103 2.33 -6.52 5.66
CA LYS A 103 2.99 -5.92 6.82
C LYS A 103 4.34 -5.30 6.42
N ALA A 104 5.09 -5.96 5.54
CA ALA A 104 6.38 -5.47 5.08
C ALA A 104 6.26 -4.13 4.33
N VAL A 105 5.23 -3.96 3.50
CA VAL A 105 4.95 -2.67 2.84
C VAL A 105 4.69 -1.58 3.87
N ALA A 106 3.85 -1.88 4.88
CA ALA A 106 3.55 -0.91 5.93
C ALA A 106 4.80 -0.50 6.70
N GLU A 107 5.64 -1.46 7.07
CA GLU A 107 6.90 -1.19 7.76
C GLU A 107 7.85 -0.34 6.90
N GLY A 108 7.98 -0.67 5.62
CA GLY A 108 8.80 0.08 4.68
C GLY A 108 8.31 1.52 4.49
N ALA A 109 7.00 1.71 4.39
CA ALA A 109 6.42 3.04 4.27
C ALA A 109 6.66 3.88 5.53
N ARG A 110 6.53 3.28 6.72
CA ARG A 110 6.82 3.96 7.99
C ARG A 110 8.29 4.32 8.11
N GLU A 111 9.20 3.42 7.73
CA GLU A 111 10.64 3.69 7.71
C GLU A 111 10.98 4.85 6.76
N GLY A 112 10.25 4.98 5.66
CA GLY A 112 10.43 6.06 4.69
C GLY A 112 9.83 7.39 5.11
N GLY A 113 9.14 7.44 6.25
CA GLY A 113 8.62 8.68 6.83
C GLY A 113 7.11 8.86 6.82
N LEU A 114 6.34 7.95 6.25
CA LEU A 114 4.88 8.03 6.30
C LEU A 114 4.38 7.68 7.71
N GLN A 115 3.42 8.44 8.18
CA GLN A 115 2.79 8.27 9.50
C GLN A 115 1.38 7.72 9.34
N PHE A 116 1.14 6.61 9.99
CA PHE A 116 -0.19 5.99 10.02
C PHE A 116 -0.28 4.92 11.11
#